data_7d56390bcf9868908a24a7e65d99473f
#
_entry.id   7d56390bcf9868908a24a7e65d99473f
#
_cell.length_a   1.000
_cell.length_b   1.000
_cell.length_c   1.000
_cell.angle_alpha   90.00
_cell.angle_beta   90.00
_cell.angle_gamma   90.00
#
_symmetry.space_group_name_H-M   'P 1'
#
loop_
_entity.id
_entity.type
_entity.pdbx_description
1 polymer ?
#
loop_
_entity_poly.entity_id
_entity_poly.type
_entity_poly.pdbx_seq_one_letter_code
_entity_poly.pdbx_strand_id
1 'polypeptide(L)'
;RVLLYQASPLFNGNEYYVNFKGKKGESLFSAEYDPEKWKRAAEAADAAVEMCESQGYKLKTGEGNKATKLLNQMRDIEMSIWEPNYEGEEAIFLTGNANIMNSYVMFTLPLFPEGHSDRYALLTGCVAPSMKMVEMFYTKNGLPLNVDKEWDYANRYKLGREVNNDYQNVVALNEDVLNLHLKREPRFYANV
;
A
#
# COMPACT_ATOMS: atom_id res chain seq x y z
N ARG A 1 15.04 3.52 5.79
CA ARG A 1 14.62 2.09 5.87
C ARG A 1 15.33 1.33 7.00
N VAL A 2 16.66 1.33 7.08
CA VAL A 2 17.41 0.59 8.13
C VAL A 2 16.97 0.99 9.54
N LEU A 3 16.89 2.29 9.83
CA LEU A 3 16.45 2.81 11.13
C LEU A 3 15.00 2.43 11.46
N LEU A 4 14.11 2.41 10.47
CA LEU A 4 12.72 1.97 10.63
C LEU A 4 12.64 0.48 11.01
N TYR A 5 13.41 -0.38 10.33
CA TYR A 5 13.50 -1.80 10.71
C TYR A 5 14.06 -1.98 12.13
N GLN A 6 15.12 -1.22 12.47
CA GLN A 6 15.73 -1.28 13.80
C GLN A 6 14.76 -0.84 14.90
N ALA A 7 13.86 0.11 14.62
CA ALA A 7 12.84 0.59 15.55
C ALA A 7 11.64 -0.37 15.67
N SER A 8 11.40 -1.19 14.64
CA SER A 8 10.22 -2.08 14.60
C SER A 8 10.21 -3.11 15.73
N PRO A 9 9.04 -3.61 16.15
CA PRO A 9 8.92 -4.65 17.19
C PRO A 9 9.67 -5.94 16.85
N LEU A 10 10.05 -6.14 15.59
CA LEU A 10 10.85 -7.29 15.17
C LEU A 10 12.26 -7.27 15.81
N PHE A 11 12.87 -6.08 15.96
CA PHE A 11 14.24 -5.92 16.45
C PHE A 11 14.35 -5.09 17.74
N ASN A 12 13.33 -4.35 18.09
CA ASN A 12 13.33 -3.44 19.25
C ASN A 12 12.55 -4.06 20.40
N GLY A 13 13.28 -4.63 21.36
CA GLY A 13 12.68 -5.30 22.50
C GLY A 13 12.16 -6.72 22.21
N ASN A 14 12.69 -7.39 21.20
CA ASN A 14 12.28 -8.76 20.88
C ASN A 14 13.19 -9.78 21.54
N GLU A 15 12.68 -10.47 22.54
CA GLU A 15 13.41 -11.49 23.30
C GLU A 15 13.86 -12.69 22.45
N TYR A 16 13.20 -12.95 21.33
CA TYR A 16 13.55 -14.07 20.43
C TYR A 16 15.00 -13.99 19.92
N TYR A 17 15.52 -12.77 19.71
CA TYR A 17 16.85 -12.56 19.14
C TYR A 17 17.96 -12.33 20.18
N VAL A 18 17.66 -12.33 21.46
CA VAL A 18 18.62 -12.06 22.55
C VAL A 18 19.84 -13.00 22.55
N ASN A 19 19.62 -14.25 22.14
CA ASN A 19 20.65 -15.27 22.10
C ASN A 19 21.51 -15.25 20.81
N PHE A 20 21.21 -14.39 19.86
CA PHE A 20 22.04 -14.24 18.67
C PHE A 20 23.32 -13.47 19.02
N LYS A 21 24.45 -14.13 18.86
CA LYS A 21 25.77 -13.60 19.16
C LYS A 21 26.58 -13.37 17.90
N GLY A 22 27.37 -12.31 17.90
CA GLY A 22 28.37 -12.07 16.86
C GLY A 22 29.58 -13.03 17.00
N LYS A 23 30.49 -12.94 16.05
CA LYS A 23 31.67 -13.82 16.00
C LYS A 23 32.58 -13.71 17.24
N LYS A 24 32.53 -12.59 17.94
CA LYS A 24 33.29 -12.32 19.17
C LYS A 24 32.49 -12.59 20.46
N GLY A 25 31.28 -13.15 20.34
CA GLY A 25 30.40 -13.43 21.48
C GLY A 25 29.56 -12.24 21.96
N GLU A 26 29.65 -11.07 21.27
CA GLU A 26 28.87 -9.90 21.59
C GLU A 26 27.37 -10.12 21.27
N SER A 27 26.47 -9.53 22.07
CA SER A 27 25.03 -9.52 21.79
C SER A 27 24.73 -8.62 20.61
N LEU A 28 24.06 -9.16 19.59
CA LEU A 28 23.66 -8.40 18.41
C LEU A 28 22.33 -7.64 18.60
N PHE A 29 21.48 -8.13 19.51
CA PHE A 29 20.16 -7.55 19.78
C PHE A 29 19.94 -7.41 21.28
N SER A 30 19.18 -6.37 21.65
CA SER A 30 18.73 -6.14 23.03
C SER A 30 17.30 -6.60 23.21
N ALA A 31 16.99 -7.23 24.35
CA ALA A 31 15.62 -7.50 24.77
C ALA A 31 14.89 -6.23 25.26
N GLU A 32 15.62 -5.18 25.58
CA GLU A 32 15.03 -3.93 26.07
C GLU A 32 14.47 -3.11 24.91
N TYR A 33 13.24 -2.62 25.08
CA TYR A 33 12.60 -1.69 24.16
C TYR A 33 13.19 -0.29 24.34
N ASP A 34 13.65 0.30 23.23
CA ASP A 34 14.20 1.66 23.19
C ASP A 34 13.30 2.56 22.32
N PRO A 35 12.51 3.48 22.91
CA PRO A 35 11.66 4.40 22.18
C PRO A 35 12.44 5.40 21.32
N GLU A 36 13.68 5.71 21.65
CA GLU A 36 14.52 6.64 20.88
C GLU A 36 14.83 6.11 19.46
N LYS A 37 14.73 4.80 19.24
CA LYS A 37 14.86 4.23 17.90
C LYS A 37 13.78 4.73 16.95
N TRP A 38 12.53 4.87 17.44
CA TRP A 38 11.44 5.43 16.66
C TRP A 38 11.64 6.90 16.34
N LYS A 39 12.09 7.67 17.32
CA LYS A 39 12.42 9.08 17.13
C LYS A 39 13.51 9.25 16.07
N ARG A 40 14.61 8.51 16.17
CA ARG A 40 15.68 8.54 15.16
C ARG A 40 15.21 8.12 13.77
N ALA A 41 14.28 7.16 13.69
CA ALA A 41 13.70 6.75 12.42
C ALA A 41 12.80 7.83 11.80
N ALA A 42 12.01 8.53 12.62
CA ALA A 42 11.19 9.66 12.19
C ALA A 42 12.07 10.83 11.71
N GLU A 43 13.03 11.28 12.50
CA GLU A 43 13.96 12.35 12.15
C GLU A 43 14.71 12.07 10.83
N ALA A 44 15.12 10.82 10.62
CA ALA A 44 15.78 10.42 9.37
C ALA A 44 14.82 10.38 8.17
N ALA A 45 13.54 10.08 8.40
CA ALA A 45 12.52 10.13 7.36
C ALA A 45 12.21 11.57 6.96
N ASP A 46 12.05 12.47 7.93
CA ASP A 46 11.83 13.90 7.70
C ASP A 46 13.00 14.54 6.94
N ALA A 47 14.22 14.27 7.37
CA ALA A 47 15.43 14.76 6.68
C ALA A 47 15.52 14.21 5.23
N ALA A 48 15.06 12.99 4.97
CA ALA A 48 15.02 12.44 3.62
C ALA A 48 13.98 13.16 2.75
N VAL A 49 12.80 13.49 3.29
CA VAL A 49 11.77 14.25 2.58
C VAL A 49 12.30 15.64 2.23
N GLU A 50 12.82 16.38 3.20
CA GLU A 50 13.39 17.71 2.99
C GLU A 50 14.51 17.71 1.92
N MET A 51 15.39 16.71 1.97
CA MET A 51 16.44 16.56 0.97
C MET A 51 15.85 16.32 -0.42
N CYS A 52 14.89 15.40 -0.56
CA CYS A 52 14.27 15.10 -1.84
C CYS A 52 13.56 16.32 -2.42
N GLU A 53 12.77 17.02 -1.63
CA GLU A 53 12.09 18.24 -2.06
C GLU A 53 13.08 19.33 -2.49
N SER A 54 14.20 19.50 -1.76
CA SER A 54 15.26 20.47 -2.12
C SER A 54 15.95 20.13 -3.45
N GLN A 55 15.93 18.86 -3.87
CA GLN A 55 16.48 18.39 -5.14
C GLN A 55 15.44 18.34 -6.27
N GLY A 56 14.21 18.83 -6.02
CA GLY A 56 13.16 18.91 -7.01
C GLY A 56 12.30 17.64 -7.14
N TYR A 57 12.50 16.66 -6.25
CA TYR A 57 11.56 15.53 -6.17
C TYR A 57 10.22 16.00 -5.64
N LYS A 58 9.16 15.50 -6.21
CA LYS A 58 7.77 15.84 -5.80
C LYS A 58 6.85 14.66 -6.06
N LEU A 59 5.73 14.65 -5.37
CA LEU A 59 4.70 13.66 -5.60
C LEU A 59 4.12 13.82 -7.00
N LYS A 60 3.89 12.70 -7.67
CA LYS A 60 3.22 12.67 -8.98
C LYS A 60 1.80 13.18 -8.83
N THR A 61 1.45 14.21 -9.58
CA THR A 61 0.11 14.82 -9.59
C THR A 61 -0.24 15.35 -10.96
N GLY A 62 -1.54 15.43 -11.26
CA GLY A 62 -2.02 16.11 -12.46
C GLY A 62 -2.10 15.27 -13.74
N GLU A 63 -1.83 13.97 -13.66
CA GLU A 63 -2.00 13.04 -14.78
C GLU A 63 -3.46 12.77 -15.13
N GLY A 64 -4.38 13.23 -14.30
CA GLY A 64 -5.76 12.90 -14.39
C GLY A 64 -6.60 13.94 -15.16
N ASN A 65 -7.19 13.52 -16.26
CA ASN A 65 -8.33 14.18 -16.87
C ASN A 65 -9.56 13.27 -16.71
N LYS A 66 -9.86 12.87 -15.46
CA LYS A 66 -10.92 11.93 -15.12
C LYS A 66 -12.15 12.66 -14.57
N ALA A 67 -13.27 11.96 -14.58
CA ALA A 67 -14.58 12.51 -14.20
C ALA A 67 -14.65 12.93 -12.71
N THR A 68 -13.86 12.31 -11.83
CA THR A 68 -13.89 12.60 -10.39
C THR A 68 -12.49 12.83 -9.82
N LYS A 69 -12.43 13.55 -8.69
CA LYS A 69 -11.17 13.76 -7.96
C LYS A 69 -10.55 12.43 -7.53
N LEU A 70 -11.37 11.47 -7.10
CA LEU A 70 -10.90 10.15 -6.69
C LEU A 70 -10.20 9.41 -7.83
N LEU A 71 -10.81 9.40 -9.03
CA LEU A 71 -10.20 8.78 -10.22
C LEU A 71 -8.89 9.47 -10.62
N ASN A 72 -8.78 10.79 -10.46
CA ASN A 72 -7.53 11.50 -10.69
C ASN A 72 -6.45 11.06 -9.71
N GLN A 73 -6.76 11.00 -8.43
CA GLN A 73 -5.83 10.54 -7.41
C GLN A 73 -5.39 9.07 -7.61
N MET A 74 -6.30 8.20 -8.01
CA MET A 74 -5.97 6.82 -8.37
C MET A 74 -4.99 6.79 -9.55
N ARG A 75 -5.24 7.60 -10.58
CA ARG A 75 -4.35 7.68 -11.75
C ARG A 75 -2.97 8.22 -11.39
N ASP A 76 -2.87 9.23 -10.54
CA ASP A 76 -1.60 9.75 -10.07
C ASP A 76 -0.80 8.67 -9.33
N ILE A 77 -1.45 7.87 -8.47
CA ILE A 77 -0.84 6.74 -7.77
C ILE A 77 -0.36 5.66 -8.75
N GLU A 78 -1.19 5.28 -9.71
CA GLU A 78 -0.82 4.30 -10.74
C GLU A 78 0.40 4.77 -11.54
N MET A 79 0.39 6.04 -11.97
CA MET A 79 1.46 6.60 -12.78
C MET A 79 2.76 6.77 -12.00
N SER A 80 2.72 7.00 -10.69
CA SER A 80 3.91 7.07 -9.86
C SER A 80 4.71 5.76 -9.84
N ILE A 81 4.01 4.64 -10.06
CA ILE A 81 4.60 3.29 -10.08
C ILE A 81 4.98 2.86 -11.50
N TRP A 82 4.21 3.30 -12.49
CA TRP A 82 4.25 2.75 -13.86
C TRP A 82 4.89 3.67 -14.90
N GLU A 83 5.59 4.71 -14.50
CA GLU A 83 6.22 5.62 -15.45
C GLU A 83 7.34 4.89 -16.24
N PRO A 84 7.24 4.80 -17.59
CA PRO A 84 8.06 3.87 -18.36
C PRO A 84 9.54 4.24 -18.46
N ASN A 85 9.92 5.46 -18.08
CA ASN A 85 11.27 5.97 -18.27
C ASN A 85 12.11 6.07 -17.00
N TYR A 86 11.62 5.61 -15.84
CA TYR A 86 12.32 5.75 -14.54
C TYR A 86 12.71 7.19 -14.18
N GLU A 87 12.24 8.16 -14.93
CA GLU A 87 12.47 9.59 -14.72
C GLU A 87 11.35 10.24 -13.90
N GLY A 88 10.59 9.39 -13.20
CA GLY A 88 9.49 9.86 -12.36
C GLY A 88 9.97 10.83 -11.29
N GLU A 89 9.29 11.94 -11.19
CA GLU A 89 9.57 12.99 -10.22
C GLU A 89 9.54 12.49 -8.76
N GLU A 90 8.91 11.34 -8.51
CA GLU A 90 8.71 10.74 -7.19
C GLU A 90 9.70 9.61 -6.87
N ALA A 91 10.36 9.05 -7.88
CA ALA A 91 11.16 7.86 -7.72
C ALA A 91 12.56 8.15 -7.16
N ILE A 92 12.84 7.74 -5.92
CA ILE A 92 14.13 7.92 -5.24
C ILE A 92 15.02 6.68 -5.42
N PHE A 93 14.43 5.48 -5.36
CA PHE A 93 15.16 4.23 -5.47
C PHE A 93 14.32 3.19 -6.19
N LEU A 94 14.81 2.74 -7.34
CA LEU A 94 14.13 1.79 -8.21
C LEU A 94 14.97 0.52 -8.39
N THR A 95 14.27 -0.60 -8.54
CA THR A 95 14.87 -1.86 -8.95
C THR A 95 14.42 -2.16 -10.37
N GLY A 96 15.35 -2.01 -11.33
CA GLY A 96 15.07 -2.24 -12.74
C GLY A 96 15.21 -3.72 -13.14
N ASN A 97 14.31 -4.58 -12.69
CA ASN A 97 14.30 -5.98 -13.13
C ASN A 97 12.95 -6.33 -13.77
N ALA A 98 12.94 -6.36 -15.10
CA ALA A 98 11.76 -6.58 -15.93
C ALA A 98 11.20 -8.03 -15.88
N ASN A 99 11.97 -9.00 -15.41
CA ASN A 99 11.54 -10.42 -15.46
C ASN A 99 10.45 -10.79 -14.43
N ILE A 100 10.17 -9.91 -13.49
CA ILE A 100 9.06 -10.10 -12.50
C ILE A 100 7.69 -10.04 -13.18
N MET A 101 7.56 -9.29 -14.28
CA MET A 101 6.26 -9.03 -14.91
C MET A 101 5.60 -10.29 -15.48
N ASN A 102 6.35 -11.21 -16.08
CA ASN A 102 5.75 -12.35 -16.77
C ASN A 102 5.25 -13.47 -15.85
N SER A 103 5.84 -13.62 -14.67
CA SER A 103 5.47 -14.72 -13.77
C SER A 103 4.47 -14.30 -12.68
N TYR A 104 4.68 -13.16 -12.04
CA TYR A 104 3.83 -12.76 -10.91
C TYR A 104 2.52 -12.12 -11.33
N VAL A 105 2.51 -11.33 -12.41
CA VAL A 105 1.29 -10.70 -12.91
C VAL A 105 0.25 -11.74 -13.30
N MET A 106 0.65 -12.84 -13.92
CA MET A 106 -0.27 -13.91 -14.31
C MET A 106 -0.95 -14.59 -13.12
N PHE A 107 -0.27 -14.66 -11.98
CA PHE A 107 -0.84 -15.25 -10.76
C PHE A 107 -1.76 -14.31 -9.98
N THR A 108 -1.61 -13.01 -10.16
CA THR A 108 -2.36 -11.98 -9.41
C THR A 108 -3.57 -11.44 -10.15
N LEU A 109 -3.59 -11.53 -11.48
CA LEU A 109 -4.73 -11.06 -12.27
C LEU A 109 -5.94 -11.99 -12.09
N PRO A 110 -7.16 -11.43 -12.04
CA PRO A 110 -8.37 -12.24 -11.98
C PRO A 110 -8.54 -13.06 -13.24
N LEU A 111 -9.25 -14.18 -13.14
CA LEU A 111 -9.62 -15.01 -14.29
C LEU A 111 -10.45 -14.19 -15.28
N PHE A 112 -10.16 -14.36 -16.55
CA PHE A 112 -11.01 -13.81 -17.60
C PHE A 112 -12.40 -14.46 -17.60
N PRO A 113 -13.42 -13.78 -18.15
CA PRO A 113 -14.75 -14.33 -18.31
C PRO A 113 -14.75 -15.68 -19.00
N GLU A 114 -15.80 -16.46 -18.76
CA GLU A 114 -16.00 -17.75 -19.43
C GLU A 114 -16.05 -17.55 -20.96
N GLY A 115 -15.37 -18.45 -21.68
CA GLY A 115 -15.25 -18.36 -23.15
C GLY A 115 -14.02 -17.61 -23.67
N HIS A 116 -13.25 -16.93 -22.81
CA HIS A 116 -12.01 -16.31 -23.26
C HIS A 116 -10.91 -17.37 -23.44
N SER A 117 -10.19 -17.33 -24.58
CA SER A 117 -9.15 -18.31 -24.96
C SER A 117 -8.03 -18.42 -23.92
N ASP A 118 -7.67 -17.32 -23.27
CA ASP A 118 -6.54 -17.24 -22.34
C ASP A 118 -6.93 -17.45 -20.88
N ARG A 119 -8.20 -17.77 -20.61
CA ARG A 119 -8.73 -17.91 -19.24
C ARG A 119 -7.88 -18.80 -18.34
N TYR A 120 -7.42 -19.93 -18.85
CA TYR A 120 -6.68 -20.93 -18.06
C TYR A 120 -5.19 -21.01 -18.41
N ALA A 121 -4.78 -20.44 -19.53
CA ALA A 121 -3.41 -20.54 -20.00
C ALA A 121 -2.49 -19.50 -19.37
N LEU A 122 -3.00 -18.29 -19.11
CA LEU A 122 -2.19 -17.14 -18.71
C LEU A 122 -2.58 -16.57 -17.35
N LEU A 123 -3.86 -16.63 -16.95
CA LEU A 123 -4.36 -15.98 -15.74
C LEU A 123 -4.95 -17.02 -14.78
N THR A 124 -4.29 -17.21 -13.66
CA THR A 124 -4.70 -18.22 -12.67
C THR A 124 -5.43 -17.62 -11.47
N GLY A 125 -5.24 -16.32 -11.20
CA GLY A 125 -5.89 -15.63 -10.08
C GLY A 125 -5.66 -16.30 -8.71
N CYS A 126 -4.54 -17.03 -8.56
CA CYS A 126 -4.30 -17.84 -7.37
C CYS A 126 -3.59 -17.07 -6.24
N VAL A 127 -3.13 -15.87 -6.50
CA VAL A 127 -2.50 -15.01 -5.50
C VAL A 127 -3.35 -13.76 -5.32
N ALA A 128 -3.90 -13.60 -4.14
CA ALA A 128 -4.70 -12.44 -3.76
C ALA A 128 -4.23 -11.89 -2.40
N PRO A 129 -4.41 -10.60 -2.14
CA PRO A 129 -4.12 -10.04 -0.82
C PRO A 129 -5.01 -10.67 0.25
N SER A 130 -4.46 -10.90 1.43
CA SER A 130 -5.26 -11.39 2.55
C SER A 130 -6.26 -10.32 3.00
N MET A 131 -7.38 -10.73 3.63
CA MET A 131 -8.34 -9.79 4.22
C MET A 131 -7.69 -8.82 5.21
N LYS A 132 -6.68 -9.28 5.97
CA LYS A 132 -5.91 -8.43 6.86
C LYS A 132 -5.18 -7.32 6.10
N MET A 133 -4.62 -7.61 4.94
CA MET A 133 -3.97 -6.61 4.08
C MET A 133 -4.98 -5.59 3.56
N VAL A 134 -6.15 -6.05 3.14
CA VAL A 134 -7.26 -5.19 2.70
C VAL A 134 -7.70 -4.24 3.83
N GLU A 135 -7.76 -4.72 5.07
CA GLU A 135 -8.11 -3.90 6.25
C GLU A 135 -7.02 -2.89 6.65
N MET A 136 -5.77 -3.06 6.24
CA MET A 136 -4.67 -2.13 6.57
C MET A 136 -4.76 -0.80 5.82
N PHE A 137 -5.45 -0.74 4.69
CA PHE A 137 -5.72 0.53 4.02
C PHE A 137 -6.64 1.40 4.88
N TYR A 138 -6.50 2.71 4.75
CA TYR A 138 -7.22 3.68 5.56
C TYR A 138 -8.61 4.01 4.99
N THR A 139 -9.41 4.69 5.80
CA THR A 139 -10.67 5.31 5.37
C THR A 139 -10.38 6.53 4.50
N LYS A 140 -11.43 7.09 3.88
CA LYS A 140 -11.35 8.38 3.15
C LYS A 140 -10.82 9.54 4.00
N ASN A 141 -10.90 9.42 5.33
CA ASN A 141 -10.42 10.42 6.28
C ASN A 141 -8.93 10.24 6.64
N GLY A 142 -8.23 9.26 6.04
CA GLY A 142 -6.83 8.97 6.31
C GLY A 142 -6.59 8.32 7.68
N LEU A 143 -7.60 7.66 8.24
CA LEU A 143 -7.52 6.98 9.54
C LEU A 143 -7.63 5.47 9.39
N PRO A 144 -6.99 4.68 10.29
CA PRO A 144 -7.22 3.25 10.36
C PRO A 144 -8.72 2.95 10.56
N LEU A 145 -9.21 1.86 9.97
CA LEU A 145 -10.63 1.50 9.96
C LEU A 145 -11.27 1.43 11.34
N ASN A 146 -10.52 0.90 12.31
CA ASN A 146 -10.99 0.71 13.69
C ASN A 146 -10.88 1.99 14.56
N VAL A 147 -10.27 3.03 14.05
CA VAL A 147 -10.05 4.31 14.76
C VAL A 147 -11.02 5.38 14.26
N ASP A 148 -11.39 5.32 12.99
CA ASP A 148 -12.30 6.30 12.38
C ASP A 148 -13.73 6.10 12.88
N LYS A 149 -14.23 7.06 13.65
CA LYS A 149 -15.58 7.03 14.23
C LYS A 149 -16.70 7.27 13.20
N GLU A 150 -16.36 7.80 12.02
CA GLU A 150 -17.32 8.01 10.93
C GLU A 150 -17.45 6.77 10.03
N TRP A 151 -16.59 5.78 10.22
CA TRP A 151 -16.58 4.56 9.44
C TRP A 151 -17.06 3.38 10.30
N ASP A 152 -18.06 2.64 9.83
CA ASP A 152 -18.71 1.57 10.60
C ASP A 152 -17.87 0.28 10.58
N TYR A 153 -16.87 0.21 11.44
CA TYR A 153 -15.99 -0.94 11.59
C TYR A 153 -16.73 -2.23 11.94
N ALA A 154 -17.77 -2.15 12.78
CA ALA A 154 -18.52 -3.32 13.26
C ALA A 154 -19.25 -4.05 12.12
N ASN A 155 -19.72 -3.31 11.13
CA ASN A 155 -20.49 -3.84 10.01
C ASN A 155 -19.69 -3.95 8.70
N ARG A 156 -18.34 -3.92 8.75
CA ARG A 156 -17.47 -3.91 7.58
C ARG A 156 -17.66 -5.08 6.61
N TYR A 157 -18.13 -6.23 7.11
CA TYR A 157 -18.41 -7.42 6.31
C TYR A 157 -19.88 -7.57 5.90
N LYS A 158 -20.72 -6.58 6.21
CA LYS A 158 -22.09 -6.54 5.71
C LYS A 158 -22.15 -5.84 4.35
N LEU A 159 -23.23 -6.08 3.65
CA LEU A 159 -23.53 -5.37 2.41
C LEU A 159 -24.04 -3.97 2.72
N GLY A 160 -23.64 -3.02 1.92
CA GLY A 160 -24.09 -1.64 1.91
C GLY A 160 -24.13 -1.11 0.48
N ARG A 161 -24.47 0.16 0.32
CA ARG A 161 -24.57 0.80 -1.00
C ARG A 161 -23.84 2.12 -1.02
N GLU A 162 -23.16 2.42 -2.13
CA GLU A 162 -22.64 3.73 -2.41
C GLU A 162 -23.61 4.47 -3.33
N VAL A 163 -23.93 5.69 -2.96
CA VAL A 163 -24.83 6.56 -3.74
C VAL A 163 -24.15 7.85 -4.20
N ASN A 164 -22.92 8.10 -3.70
CA ASN A 164 -22.19 9.30 -4.03
C ASN A 164 -21.49 9.15 -5.40
N ASN A 165 -21.81 10.07 -6.32
CA ASN A 165 -21.21 10.11 -7.66
C ASN A 165 -19.69 10.29 -7.68
N ASP A 166 -19.08 10.75 -6.61
CA ASP A 166 -17.61 10.82 -6.51
C ASP A 166 -16.95 9.45 -6.62
N TYR A 167 -17.69 8.37 -6.33
CA TYR A 167 -17.24 6.99 -6.42
C TYR A 167 -17.67 6.28 -7.70
N GLN A 168 -18.32 7.00 -8.65
CA GLN A 168 -18.68 6.41 -9.94
C GLN A 168 -17.44 5.85 -10.66
N ASN A 169 -17.57 4.74 -11.33
CA ASN A 169 -16.51 3.99 -12.02
C ASN A 169 -15.41 3.42 -11.08
N VAL A 170 -15.61 3.48 -9.78
CA VAL A 170 -14.75 2.89 -8.77
C VAL A 170 -15.51 1.82 -7.99
N VAL A 171 -16.74 2.14 -7.61
CA VAL A 171 -17.68 1.24 -6.95
C VAL A 171 -18.98 1.22 -7.74
N ALA A 172 -19.67 0.08 -7.80
CA ALA A 172 -20.99 -0.02 -8.40
C ALA A 172 -21.99 0.82 -7.58
N LEU A 173 -22.48 1.92 -8.17
CA LEU A 173 -23.42 2.79 -7.47
C LEU A 173 -24.81 2.15 -7.40
N ASN A 174 -25.49 2.31 -6.27
CA ASN A 174 -26.82 1.80 -5.97
C ASN A 174 -26.95 0.27 -5.96
N GLU A 175 -25.83 -0.45 -6.03
CA GLU A 175 -25.77 -1.90 -5.92
C GLU A 175 -25.29 -2.32 -4.53
N ASP A 176 -25.54 -3.58 -4.19
CA ASP A 176 -25.09 -4.16 -2.94
C ASP A 176 -23.59 -4.48 -3.01
N VAL A 177 -22.79 -3.77 -2.25
CA VAL A 177 -21.33 -3.89 -2.18
C VAL A 177 -20.90 -4.12 -0.74
N LEU A 178 -19.83 -4.87 -0.53
CA LEU A 178 -19.27 -5.08 0.81
C LEU A 178 -18.85 -3.74 1.42
N ASN A 179 -19.30 -3.43 2.64
CA ASN A 179 -18.96 -2.18 3.33
C ASN A 179 -17.44 -1.96 3.45
N LEU A 180 -16.67 -3.04 3.51
CA LEU A 180 -15.21 -3.00 3.53
C LEU A 180 -14.62 -2.26 2.33
N HIS A 181 -15.33 -2.20 1.21
CA HIS A 181 -14.89 -1.53 -0.02
C HIS A 181 -15.40 -0.09 -0.13
N LEU A 182 -16.21 0.38 0.82
CA LEU A 182 -16.83 1.71 0.77
C LEU A 182 -16.04 2.75 1.56
N LYS A 183 -16.00 3.97 1.04
CA LYS A 183 -15.42 5.14 1.72
C LYS A 183 -13.95 4.92 2.14
N ARG A 184 -13.16 4.35 1.26
CA ARG A 184 -11.74 4.09 1.48
C ARG A 184 -10.86 5.20 0.86
N GLU A 185 -9.61 5.22 1.23
CA GLU A 185 -8.60 6.11 0.66
C GLU A 185 -8.30 5.78 -0.81
N PRO A 186 -7.78 6.72 -1.61
CA PRO A 186 -7.47 6.48 -3.03
C PRO A 186 -6.51 5.32 -3.28
N ARG A 187 -5.55 5.07 -2.38
CA ARG A 187 -4.61 3.93 -2.50
C ARG A 187 -5.30 2.58 -2.44
N PHE A 188 -6.39 2.47 -1.70
CA PHE A 188 -7.20 1.26 -1.67
C PHE A 188 -7.73 0.95 -3.08
N TYR A 189 -8.41 1.91 -3.70
CA TYR A 189 -9.03 1.72 -5.01
C TYR A 189 -8.03 1.60 -6.17
N ALA A 190 -6.82 2.12 -6.00
CA ALA A 190 -5.75 1.98 -6.99
C ALA A 190 -5.05 0.60 -6.95
N ASN A 191 -5.17 -0.15 -5.82
CA ASN A 191 -4.42 -1.39 -5.61
C ASN A 191 -5.30 -2.61 -5.34
N VAL A 192 -6.57 -2.46 -5.02
CA VAL A 192 -7.53 -3.51 -4.69
C VAL A 192 -8.72 -3.47 -5.64
#